data_ded42c030b4e0bea412690b82548f91a
#
_entry.id   ded42c030b4e0bea412690b82548f91a
#
_cell.length_a   1.000
_cell.length_b   1.000
_cell.length_c   1.000
_cell.angle_alpha   90.00
_cell.angle_beta   90.00
_cell.angle_gamma   90.00
#
_symmetry.space_group_name_H-M   'P 1'
#
loop_
_entity.id
_entity.type
_entity.pdbx_description
1 polymer ?
#
loop_
_entity_poly.entity_id
_entity_poly.type
_entity_poly.pdbx_seq_one_letter_code
_entity_poly.pdbx_strand_id
1 'polypeptide(L)'
;MPSMGQEPPPTSGISELVLEVADLEASRAFYRDLLGFEETLWGEGREGRYWYLIGDSARLGLWTEQVGLAGGRGGAHVHYAFHVEDAEIDAIQARIGERGGVVEGPIQLGPGRAIYITDPDGNVVEFWSQDMAEYMRGARERGTPGTFRNE
;
A
#
# COMPACT_ATOMS: atom_id res chain seq x y z
N MET A 1 -31.85 14.78 -12.88
CA MET A 1 -30.81 15.78 -13.21
C MET A 1 -29.47 15.11 -13.17
N PRO A 2 -28.75 15.03 -14.26
CA PRO A 2 -27.34 14.70 -14.12
C PRO A 2 -26.71 15.81 -13.29
N SER A 3 -26.07 15.45 -12.17
CA SER A 3 -25.19 16.39 -11.49
C SER A 3 -24.23 16.90 -12.54
N MET A 4 -24.20 18.19 -12.75
CA MET A 4 -23.12 18.82 -13.49
C MET A 4 -21.85 18.27 -12.86
N GLY A 5 -21.18 17.36 -13.56
CA GLY A 5 -20.04 16.65 -13.03
C GLY A 5 -19.05 17.67 -12.56
N GLN A 6 -18.90 17.76 -11.25
CA GLN A 6 -17.83 18.55 -10.66
C GLN A 6 -16.55 17.98 -11.20
N GLU A 7 -15.83 18.77 -11.95
CA GLU A 7 -14.55 18.35 -12.48
C GLU A 7 -13.65 17.91 -11.31
N PRO A 8 -13.07 16.69 -11.36
CA PRO A 8 -12.24 16.23 -10.25
C PRO A 8 -11.03 17.14 -10.07
N PRO A 9 -10.52 17.29 -8.85
CA PRO A 9 -9.29 18.04 -8.65
C PRO A 9 -8.16 17.45 -9.51
N PRO A 10 -7.31 18.29 -10.12
CA PRO A 10 -6.27 17.82 -11.04
C PRO A 10 -5.08 17.18 -10.30
N THR A 11 -5.32 16.05 -9.68
CA THR A 11 -4.31 15.27 -8.98
C THR A 11 -3.60 14.31 -9.92
N SER A 12 -2.32 14.03 -9.67
CA SER A 12 -1.51 13.08 -10.44
C SER A 12 -1.22 11.77 -9.69
N GLY A 13 -1.72 11.62 -8.48
CA GLY A 13 -1.54 10.42 -7.68
C GLY A 13 -1.46 10.73 -6.19
N ILE A 14 -1.07 9.72 -5.43
CA ILE A 14 -0.81 9.83 -4.00
C ILE A 14 0.68 10.11 -3.81
N SER A 15 1.01 11.19 -3.10
CA SER A 15 2.41 11.56 -2.80
C SER A 15 2.95 10.86 -1.56
N GLU A 16 2.09 10.65 -0.58
CA GLU A 16 2.54 10.25 0.74
C GLU A 16 1.45 9.47 1.48
N LEU A 17 1.87 8.39 2.14
CA LEU A 17 1.11 7.71 3.16
C LEU A 17 1.91 7.77 4.47
N VAL A 18 1.29 8.23 5.54
CA VAL A 18 1.89 8.28 6.88
C VAL A 18 1.09 7.39 7.82
N LEU A 19 1.79 6.54 8.55
CA LEU A 19 1.24 5.67 9.58
C LEU A 19 1.84 6.04 10.94
N GLU A 20 0.98 6.26 11.93
CA GLU A 20 1.42 6.23 13.32
C GLU A 20 1.59 4.78 13.75
N VAL A 21 2.70 4.48 14.41
CA VAL A 21 3.06 3.12 14.83
C VAL A 21 3.37 3.08 16.32
N ALA A 22 2.99 1.99 16.97
CA ALA A 22 3.20 1.82 18.40
C ALA A 22 4.68 1.57 18.74
N ASP A 23 5.35 0.76 17.93
CA ASP A 23 6.77 0.43 18.07
C ASP A 23 7.49 0.75 16.75
N LEU A 24 8.18 1.87 16.74
CA LEU A 24 8.83 2.39 15.54
C LEU A 24 9.89 1.43 14.99
N GLU A 25 10.69 0.79 15.87
CA GLU A 25 11.73 -0.13 15.43
C GLU A 25 11.15 -1.47 14.92
N ALA A 26 10.08 -1.97 15.52
CA ALA A 26 9.37 -3.14 15.02
C ALA A 26 8.78 -2.89 13.63
N SER A 27 8.17 -1.74 13.43
CA SER A 27 7.62 -1.33 12.12
C SER A 27 8.73 -1.08 11.09
N ARG A 28 9.84 -0.48 11.50
CA ARG A 28 11.02 -0.33 10.64
C ARG A 28 11.55 -1.68 10.17
N ALA A 29 11.70 -2.64 11.08
CA ALA A 29 12.13 -3.99 10.73
C ALA A 29 11.15 -4.65 9.75
N PHE A 30 9.85 -4.45 9.94
CA PHE A 30 8.84 -4.96 9.02
C PHE A 30 8.97 -4.35 7.61
N TYR A 31 8.92 -3.05 7.48
CA TYR A 31 8.91 -2.40 6.17
C TYR A 31 10.25 -2.44 5.46
N ARG A 32 11.34 -2.22 6.17
CA ARG A 32 12.70 -2.22 5.60
C ARG A 32 13.25 -3.63 5.42
N ASP A 33 13.24 -4.44 6.49
CA ASP A 33 13.97 -5.71 6.51
C ASP A 33 13.14 -6.86 5.96
N LEU A 34 11.85 -6.93 6.32
CA LEU A 34 10.96 -7.99 5.86
C LEU A 34 10.43 -7.72 4.45
N LEU A 35 9.83 -6.55 4.23
CA LEU A 35 9.27 -6.19 2.92
C LEU A 35 10.34 -5.70 1.94
N GLY A 36 11.41 -5.11 2.42
CA GLY A 36 12.54 -4.68 1.59
C GLY A 36 12.40 -3.28 0.98
N PHE A 37 11.55 -2.42 1.53
CA PHE A 37 11.45 -1.05 1.04
C PHE A 37 12.73 -0.27 1.29
N GLU A 38 13.10 0.58 0.34
CA GLU A 38 14.27 1.44 0.42
C GLU A 38 14.01 2.60 1.40
N GLU A 39 14.77 2.61 2.51
CA GLU A 39 14.71 3.68 3.50
C GLU A 39 15.47 4.91 3.01
N THR A 40 14.87 6.09 3.15
CA THR A 40 15.47 7.34 2.74
C THR A 40 15.92 8.16 3.94
N LEU A 41 16.86 9.04 3.71
CA LEU A 41 17.36 9.98 4.72
C LEU A 41 16.53 11.28 4.80
N TRP A 42 15.39 11.35 4.14
CA TRP A 42 14.51 12.51 4.23
C TRP A 42 13.96 12.66 5.65
N GLY A 43 14.37 13.71 6.29
CA GLY A 43 14.04 13.98 7.67
C GLY A 43 15.19 13.76 8.63
N GLU A 44 16.42 13.76 8.14
CA GLU A 44 17.61 13.77 9.00
C GLU A 44 17.44 14.75 10.17
N GLY A 45 17.72 14.25 11.40
CA GLY A 45 17.58 15.03 12.62
C GLY A 45 16.18 15.11 13.19
N ARG A 46 15.19 14.43 12.60
CA ARG A 46 13.84 14.29 13.18
C ARG A 46 13.69 12.94 13.83
N GLU A 47 13.85 12.89 15.13
CA GLU A 47 13.59 11.69 15.93
C GLU A 47 12.13 11.21 15.74
N GLY A 48 11.93 9.90 15.80
CA GLY A 48 10.61 9.28 15.77
C GLY A 48 9.98 9.16 14.38
N ARG A 49 10.79 9.17 13.32
CA ARG A 49 10.29 9.03 11.93
C ARG A 49 11.24 8.25 11.05
N TYR A 50 10.66 7.43 10.16
CA TYR A 50 11.35 6.79 9.04
C TYR A 50 10.57 6.99 7.76
N TRP A 51 11.26 7.08 6.64
CA TRP A 51 10.67 7.28 5.33
C TRP A 51 11.18 6.26 4.33
N TYR A 52 10.28 5.77 3.49
CA TYR A 52 10.56 4.78 2.45
C TYR A 52 10.09 5.26 1.10
N LEU A 53 10.86 4.99 0.05
CA LEU A 53 10.43 5.24 -1.32
C LEU A 53 9.42 4.19 -1.77
N ILE A 54 8.36 4.66 -2.41
CA ILE A 54 7.35 3.82 -3.05
C ILE A 54 7.28 4.20 -4.52
N GLY A 55 7.83 3.35 -5.38
CA GLY A 55 7.96 3.68 -6.80
C GLY A 55 8.72 4.99 -7.02
N ASP A 56 8.30 5.77 -8.02
CA ASP A 56 8.99 6.99 -8.43
C ASP A 56 8.36 8.28 -7.90
N SER A 57 7.20 8.20 -7.26
CA SER A 57 6.39 9.40 -7.01
C SER A 57 5.71 9.46 -5.64
N ALA A 58 5.91 8.45 -4.79
CA ALA A 58 5.30 8.40 -3.47
C ALA A 58 6.29 7.98 -2.39
N ARG A 59 5.94 8.26 -1.15
CA ARG A 59 6.68 7.79 0.02
C ARG A 59 5.76 7.29 1.12
N LEU A 60 6.25 6.35 1.91
CA LEU A 60 5.63 5.86 3.13
C LEU A 60 6.40 6.41 4.33
N GLY A 61 5.69 7.01 5.28
CA GLY A 61 6.25 7.47 6.55
C GLY A 61 5.78 6.62 7.72
N LEU A 62 6.70 6.24 8.59
CA LEU A 62 6.41 5.65 9.89
C LEU A 62 6.74 6.67 10.96
N TRP A 63 5.78 6.99 11.80
CA TRP A 63 5.91 8.00 12.84
C TRP A 63 5.52 7.42 14.19
N THR A 64 6.22 7.83 15.24
CA THR A 64 5.72 7.58 16.59
C THR A 64 4.36 8.26 16.79
N GLU A 65 3.57 7.71 17.69
CA GLU A 65 2.23 8.25 17.97
C GLU A 65 2.27 9.73 18.31
N GLN A 66 1.45 10.49 17.61
CA GLN A 66 1.23 11.92 17.85
C GLN A 66 -0.18 12.18 18.37
N VAL A 67 -1.14 11.44 17.87
CA VAL A 67 -2.57 11.58 18.20
C VAL A 67 -3.21 10.25 18.64
N GLY A 68 -2.39 9.21 18.85
CA GLY A 68 -2.86 7.92 19.35
C GLY A 68 -3.59 7.06 18.33
N LEU A 69 -3.18 7.10 17.06
CA LEU A 69 -3.79 6.33 15.98
C LEU A 69 -3.04 5.04 15.64
N ALA A 70 -2.04 4.65 16.45
CA ALA A 70 -1.41 3.34 16.28
C ALA A 70 -2.38 2.22 16.64
N GLY A 71 -2.16 1.04 16.03
CA GLY A 71 -2.98 -0.13 16.34
C GLY A 71 -4.07 -0.45 15.34
N GLY A 72 -3.81 -0.28 14.07
CA GLY A 72 -4.61 -0.76 12.94
C GLY A 72 -6.14 -0.55 13.05
N ARG A 73 -6.78 -0.25 11.96
CA ARG A 73 -8.23 0.04 11.93
C ARG A 73 -9.09 -1.18 11.61
N GLY A 74 -8.50 -2.36 11.60
CA GLY A 74 -9.19 -3.63 11.54
C GLY A 74 -9.39 -4.22 10.16
N GLY A 75 -8.74 -5.34 9.92
CA GLY A 75 -9.03 -6.31 8.89
C GLY A 75 -8.83 -5.83 7.44
N ALA A 76 -9.26 -6.69 6.53
CA ALA A 76 -9.10 -6.47 5.08
C ALA A 76 -9.90 -5.28 4.53
N HIS A 77 -10.78 -4.67 5.32
CA HIS A 77 -11.54 -3.49 4.91
C HIS A 77 -10.74 -2.18 5.04
N VAL A 78 -9.62 -2.21 5.75
CA VAL A 78 -8.70 -1.07 5.88
C VAL A 78 -7.31 -1.57 5.53
N HIS A 79 -6.97 -1.46 4.27
CA HIS A 79 -5.69 -1.89 3.75
C HIS A 79 -5.15 -0.86 2.75
N TYR A 80 -3.90 -0.98 2.43
CA TYR A 80 -3.28 -0.24 1.35
C TYR A 80 -2.52 -1.18 0.45
N ALA A 81 -2.63 -0.93 -0.84
CA ALA A 81 -2.06 -1.77 -1.87
C ALA A 81 -0.90 -1.05 -2.57
N PHE A 82 0.18 -1.79 -2.76
CA PHE A 82 1.28 -1.40 -3.62
C PHE A 82 1.17 -2.14 -4.93
N HIS A 83 1.30 -1.42 -6.03
CA HIS A 83 1.34 -2.05 -7.35
C HIS A 83 2.68 -2.73 -7.59
N VAL A 84 2.62 -3.93 -8.10
CA VAL A 84 3.77 -4.69 -8.59
C VAL A 84 3.41 -5.38 -9.91
N GLU A 85 4.41 -5.66 -10.74
CA GLU A 85 4.20 -6.46 -11.93
C GLU A 85 3.79 -7.90 -11.55
N ASP A 86 2.92 -8.52 -12.33
CA ASP A 86 2.40 -9.86 -12.02
C ASP A 86 3.51 -10.92 -11.89
N ALA A 87 4.54 -10.80 -12.71
CA ALA A 87 5.70 -11.68 -12.64
C ALA A 87 6.48 -11.59 -11.32
N GLU A 88 6.31 -10.50 -10.56
CA GLU A 88 7.01 -10.29 -9.28
C GLU A 88 6.26 -10.87 -8.07
N ILE A 89 4.97 -11.17 -8.19
CA ILE A 89 4.14 -11.61 -7.06
C ILE A 89 4.74 -12.84 -6.35
N ASP A 90 5.06 -13.88 -7.10
CA ASP A 90 5.60 -15.11 -6.51
C ASP A 90 6.98 -14.90 -5.88
N ALA A 91 7.81 -14.07 -6.49
CA ALA A 91 9.13 -13.74 -5.97
C ALA A 91 9.06 -12.92 -4.68
N ILE A 92 8.13 -11.97 -4.59
CA ILE A 92 7.88 -11.18 -3.38
C ILE A 92 7.41 -12.08 -2.25
N GLN A 93 6.44 -12.94 -2.52
CA GLN A 93 5.93 -13.92 -1.54
C GLN A 93 7.05 -14.82 -1.01
N ALA A 94 7.88 -15.36 -1.91
CA ALA A 94 8.99 -16.22 -1.53
C ALA A 94 10.01 -15.49 -0.64
N ARG A 95 10.39 -14.27 -0.99
CA ARG A 95 11.34 -13.46 -0.19
C ARG A 95 10.80 -13.15 1.21
N ILE A 96 9.53 -12.79 1.31
CA ILE A 96 8.90 -12.53 2.61
C ILE A 96 8.89 -13.80 3.45
N GLY A 97 8.51 -14.93 2.86
CA GLY A 97 8.50 -16.23 3.54
C GLY A 97 9.89 -16.67 4.03
N GLU A 98 10.93 -16.48 3.22
CA GLU A 98 12.32 -16.76 3.59
C GLU A 98 12.81 -15.90 4.77
N ARG A 99 12.25 -14.71 4.92
CA ARG A 99 12.55 -13.79 6.02
C ARG A 99 11.65 -13.99 7.24
N GLY A 100 10.84 -15.05 7.25
CA GLY A 100 9.97 -15.42 8.36
C GLY A 100 8.60 -14.74 8.38
N GLY A 101 8.23 -14.02 7.33
CA GLY A 101 6.91 -13.41 7.19
C GLY A 101 5.84 -14.43 6.78
N VAL A 102 4.61 -14.18 7.20
CA VAL A 102 3.44 -14.98 6.83
C VAL A 102 2.63 -14.22 5.79
N VAL A 103 2.51 -14.78 4.61
CA VAL A 103 1.81 -14.17 3.47
C VAL A 103 0.58 -14.97 3.13
N GLU A 104 -0.55 -14.30 2.98
CA GLU A 104 -1.79 -14.89 2.47
C GLU A 104 -1.88 -14.67 0.96
N GLY A 105 -2.37 -15.69 0.26
CA GLY A 105 -2.48 -15.68 -1.20
C GLY A 105 -1.37 -16.48 -1.89
N PRO A 106 -1.13 -16.28 -3.18
CA PRO A 106 -1.83 -15.30 -4.02
C PRO A 106 -3.27 -15.69 -4.34
N ILE A 107 -4.09 -14.66 -4.47
CA ILE A 107 -5.48 -14.81 -4.93
C ILE A 107 -5.68 -14.09 -6.25
N GLN A 108 -6.58 -14.58 -7.08
CA GLN A 108 -7.01 -13.86 -8.27
C GLN A 108 -7.95 -12.74 -7.83
N LEU A 109 -7.58 -11.49 -8.12
CA LEU A 109 -8.36 -10.31 -7.79
C LEU A 109 -8.52 -9.44 -9.03
N GLY A 110 -9.70 -9.54 -9.66
CA GLY A 110 -9.90 -8.94 -10.97
C GLY A 110 -8.94 -9.55 -12.00
N PRO A 111 -8.35 -8.76 -12.90
CA PRO A 111 -7.38 -9.24 -13.88
C PRO A 111 -5.98 -9.52 -13.30
N GLY A 112 -5.73 -9.12 -12.06
CA GLY A 112 -4.45 -9.28 -11.40
C GLY A 112 -4.47 -10.31 -10.28
N ARG A 113 -3.32 -10.50 -9.63
CA ARG A 113 -3.17 -11.32 -8.43
C ARG A 113 -2.73 -10.47 -7.26
N ALA A 114 -3.13 -10.85 -6.07
CA ALA A 114 -2.80 -10.13 -4.86
C ALA A 114 -2.29 -11.07 -3.77
N ILE A 115 -1.36 -10.55 -2.96
CA ILE A 115 -0.90 -11.17 -1.72
C ILE A 115 -1.05 -10.17 -0.58
N TYR A 116 -1.25 -10.68 0.63
CA TYR A 116 -1.51 -9.86 1.82
C TYR A 116 -0.57 -10.25 2.94
N ILE A 117 -0.12 -9.25 3.68
CA ILE A 117 0.66 -9.43 4.90
C ILE A 117 0.25 -8.37 5.92
N THR A 118 0.15 -8.76 7.19
CA THR A 118 -0.22 -7.86 8.28
C THR A 118 1.03 -7.28 8.94
N ASP A 119 1.05 -5.97 9.12
CA ASP A 119 2.14 -5.28 9.80
C ASP A 119 2.03 -5.39 11.33
N PRO A 120 3.05 -4.94 12.11
CA PRO A 120 3.03 -5.04 13.58
C PRO A 120 1.86 -4.32 14.26
N ASP A 121 1.27 -3.30 13.64
CA ASP A 121 0.12 -2.57 14.15
C ASP A 121 -1.23 -3.14 13.70
N GLY A 122 -1.22 -4.23 12.93
CA GLY A 122 -2.44 -4.82 12.38
C GLY A 122 -2.92 -4.20 11.07
N ASN A 123 -2.14 -3.33 10.45
CA ASN A 123 -2.45 -2.84 9.12
C ASN A 123 -2.24 -3.94 8.08
N VAL A 124 -3.16 -4.07 7.15
CA VAL A 124 -3.04 -5.03 6.06
C VAL A 124 -2.34 -4.37 4.88
N VAL A 125 -1.23 -4.96 4.48
CA VAL A 125 -0.45 -4.57 3.30
C VAL A 125 -0.78 -5.52 2.17
N GLU A 126 -1.15 -4.97 1.04
CA GLU A 126 -1.42 -5.72 -0.19
C GLU A 126 -0.37 -5.42 -1.25
N PHE A 127 0.11 -6.45 -1.93
CA PHE A 127 0.81 -6.31 -3.20
C PHE A 127 -0.10 -6.82 -4.31
N TRP A 128 -0.41 -5.98 -5.28
CA TRP A 128 -1.42 -6.26 -6.29
C TRP A 128 -0.90 -5.94 -7.69
N SER A 129 -1.13 -6.84 -8.62
CA SER A 129 -0.60 -6.71 -9.97
C SER A 129 -1.56 -6.04 -10.96
N GLN A 130 -2.75 -5.64 -10.55
CA GLN A 130 -3.61 -4.90 -11.45
C GLN A 130 -3.02 -3.54 -11.81
N ASP A 131 -2.93 -3.26 -13.11
CA ASP A 131 -2.60 -1.92 -13.59
C ASP A 131 -3.82 -1.01 -13.43
N MET A 132 -3.79 -0.18 -12.42
CA MET A 132 -4.90 0.73 -12.11
C MET A 132 -5.07 1.81 -13.20
N ALA A 133 -3.99 2.24 -13.82
CA ALA A 133 -4.06 3.22 -14.90
C ALA A 133 -4.78 2.63 -16.13
N GLU A 134 -4.48 1.41 -16.49
CA GLU A 134 -5.16 0.69 -17.58
C GLU A 134 -6.64 0.46 -17.24
N TYR A 135 -6.91 0.02 -16.00
CA TYR A 135 -8.27 -0.20 -15.54
C TYR A 135 -9.11 1.08 -15.60
N MET A 136 -8.59 2.18 -15.08
CA MET A 136 -9.29 3.48 -15.06
C MET A 136 -9.52 4.02 -16.46
N ARG A 137 -8.57 3.83 -17.37
CA ARG A 137 -8.72 4.20 -18.78
C ARG A 137 -9.87 3.43 -19.44
N GLY A 138 -9.90 2.13 -19.27
CA GLY A 138 -10.99 1.28 -19.78
C GLY A 138 -12.35 1.64 -19.18
N ALA A 139 -12.41 1.96 -17.89
CA ALA A 139 -13.63 2.40 -17.23
C ALA A 139 -14.15 3.72 -17.79
N ARG A 140 -13.27 4.69 -18.05
CA ARG A 140 -13.64 5.98 -18.66
C ARG A 140 -14.16 5.81 -20.08
N GLU A 141 -13.53 4.96 -20.88
CA GLU A 141 -13.98 4.64 -22.26
C GLU A 141 -15.34 4.00 -22.28
N ARG A 142 -15.67 3.15 -21.31
CA ARG A 142 -16.99 2.51 -21.17
C ARG A 142 -18.05 3.42 -20.55
N GLY A 143 -17.66 4.60 -20.04
CA GLY A 143 -18.55 5.52 -19.34
C GLY A 143 -19.06 4.97 -17.99
N THR A 144 -18.43 3.94 -17.47
CA THR A 144 -18.80 3.33 -16.19
C THR A 144 -17.76 3.72 -15.14
N PRO A 145 -18.15 4.38 -14.04
CA PRO A 145 -17.26 4.48 -12.89
C PRO A 145 -16.88 3.06 -12.46
N GLY A 146 -15.58 2.83 -12.29
CA GLY A 146 -15.12 1.52 -11.85
C GLY A 146 -15.70 1.19 -10.49
N THR A 147 -16.69 0.34 -10.45
CA THR A 147 -17.11 -0.32 -9.24
C THR A 147 -16.31 -1.59 -9.11
N PHE A 148 -15.40 -1.64 -8.14
CA PHE A 148 -14.88 -2.92 -7.68
C PHE A 148 -16.04 -3.71 -7.09
N ARG A 149 -16.43 -4.76 -7.77
CA ARG A 149 -17.17 -5.82 -7.13
C ARG A 149 -16.13 -6.81 -6.65
N ASN A 150 -15.95 -6.90 -5.36
CA ASN A 150 -15.36 -8.08 -4.76
C ASN A 150 -16.33 -9.23 -5.01
N GLU A 151 -16.10 -9.94 -6.07
CA GLU A 151 -16.72 -11.24 -6.26
C GLU A 151 -15.88 -12.32 -5.62
#